data_db788ec088c8a86b55a409c6314b6908
#
_entry.id   db788ec088c8a86b55a409c6314b6908
#
_cell.length_a   1.000
_cell.length_b   1.000
_cell.length_c   1.000
_cell.angle_alpha   90.00
_cell.angle_beta   90.00
_cell.angle_gamma   90.00
#
_symmetry.space_group_name_H-M   'P 1'
#
loop_
_entity.id
_entity.type
_entity.pdbx_description
1 polymer ?
#
loop_
_entity_poly.entity_id
_entity_poly.type
_entity_poly.pdbx_seq_one_letter_code
_entity_poly.pdbx_strand_id
1 'polypeptide(L)'
;EFSEAKYILNDGQPDLRLHPIHEFSKWYGTSMKRKSLISKWNNTSKNSYSTFENQLCNFLNATRGFHIKPTNLISTRSTEMSLYIISQLLIRKKDVVLVGNLSNYNANMIFQEAGANIKTIPVDENGLDINYIEKHFTKGKIRCVYVCSNRDYPTTNTLSAERRLQLLQLAKKYQFAIIEDDFDYDFQLENS
;
A
#
# COMPACT_ATOMS: atom_id res chain seq x y z
N GLU A 1 -2.01 25.10 19.41
CA GLU A 1 -2.99 25.17 20.50
C GLU A 1 -4.39 24.97 19.89
N PHE A 2 -4.90 23.75 19.96
CA PHE A 2 -6.30 23.45 19.62
C PHE A 2 -7.12 23.69 20.87
N SER A 3 -7.49 24.93 21.11
CA SER A 3 -8.28 25.31 22.27
C SER A 3 -9.74 24.92 22.06
N GLU A 4 -10.30 24.18 23.02
CA GLU A 4 -11.74 24.08 23.34
C GLU A 4 -12.72 23.61 22.24
N ALA A 5 -12.28 23.01 21.16
CA ALA A 5 -13.21 22.39 20.23
C ALA A 5 -13.85 21.14 20.86
N LYS A 6 -15.18 21.15 21.02
CA LYS A 6 -15.95 20.02 21.54
C LYS A 6 -15.81 18.76 20.65
N TYR A 7 -15.53 18.95 19.36
CA TYR A 7 -15.32 17.88 18.38
C TYR A 7 -14.08 18.23 17.55
N ILE A 8 -13.19 17.27 17.41
CA ILE A 8 -12.00 17.38 16.59
C ILE A 8 -12.17 16.38 15.42
N LEU A 9 -12.28 16.92 14.21
CA LEU A 9 -12.22 16.15 12.99
C LEU A 9 -10.79 16.26 12.48
N ASN A 10 -10.02 15.21 12.68
CA ASN A 10 -8.66 15.12 12.16
C ASN A 10 -8.56 13.97 11.14
N ASP A 11 -7.46 13.94 10.42
CA ASP A 11 -7.20 13.02 9.31
C ASP A 11 -6.75 11.62 9.81
N GLY A 12 -7.55 11.04 10.72
CA GLY A 12 -7.38 9.63 11.08
C GLY A 12 -6.26 9.33 12.06
N GLN A 13 -6.00 10.20 13.05
CA GLN A 13 -5.10 9.80 14.14
C GLN A 13 -5.75 8.69 14.98
N PRO A 14 -5.08 7.53 15.17
CA PRO A 14 -5.62 6.47 15.98
C PRO A 14 -5.74 6.89 17.45
N ASP A 15 -6.77 6.41 18.12
CA ASP A 15 -6.93 6.64 19.54
C ASP A 15 -5.83 5.90 20.35
N LEU A 16 -4.90 6.66 20.91
CA LEU A 16 -3.77 6.11 21.67
C LEU A 16 -4.20 5.31 22.90
N ARG A 17 -5.42 5.52 23.40
CA ARG A 17 -5.97 4.76 24.54
C ARG A 17 -6.27 3.30 24.18
N LEU A 18 -6.50 3.03 22.90
CA LEU A 18 -6.74 1.68 22.38
C LEU A 18 -5.45 0.93 22.05
N HIS A 19 -4.31 1.60 22.13
CA HIS A 19 -3.01 0.98 21.85
C HIS A 19 -2.64 -0.02 22.94
N PRO A 20 -2.28 -1.26 22.60
CA PRO A 20 -1.83 -2.29 23.55
C PRO A 20 -0.38 -2.05 24.00
N ILE A 21 -0.11 -0.87 24.59
CA ILE A 21 1.24 -0.41 24.97
C ILE A 21 1.91 -1.38 25.95
N HIS A 22 1.12 -1.99 26.84
CA HIS A 22 1.63 -2.94 27.82
C HIS A 22 2.20 -4.20 27.17
N GLU A 23 1.47 -4.76 26.19
CA GLU A 23 1.87 -5.92 25.42
C GLU A 23 3.13 -5.63 24.59
N PHE A 24 3.16 -4.50 23.92
CA PHE A 24 4.35 -4.05 23.16
C PHE A 24 5.58 -3.92 24.08
N SER A 25 5.41 -3.29 25.23
CA SER A 25 6.49 -3.12 26.21
C SER A 25 7.02 -4.47 26.70
N LYS A 26 6.11 -5.41 26.99
CA LYS A 26 6.46 -6.77 27.41
C LYS A 26 7.21 -7.53 26.33
N TRP A 27 6.71 -7.50 25.10
CA TRP A 27 7.35 -8.19 23.97
C TRP A 27 8.71 -7.58 23.64
N TYR A 28 8.80 -6.26 23.63
CA TYR A 28 10.05 -5.55 23.41
C TYR A 28 11.09 -5.92 24.48
N GLY A 29 10.72 -5.81 25.77
CA GLY A 29 11.60 -6.18 26.87
C GLY A 29 12.05 -7.64 26.84
N THR A 30 11.15 -8.57 26.48
CA THR A 30 11.49 -9.98 26.32
C THR A 30 12.45 -10.21 25.15
N SER A 31 12.22 -9.52 24.05
CA SER A 31 13.08 -9.62 22.87
C SER A 31 14.48 -9.09 23.14
N MET A 32 14.59 -7.95 23.84
CA MET A 32 15.88 -7.36 24.18
C MET A 32 16.74 -8.22 25.13
N LYS A 33 16.10 -9.05 25.98
CA LYS A 33 16.81 -9.97 26.89
C LYS A 33 17.35 -11.22 26.21
N ARG A 34 16.99 -11.50 24.96
CA ARG A 34 17.48 -12.69 24.24
C ARG A 34 18.95 -12.54 23.86
N LYS A 35 19.81 -13.38 24.45
CA LYS A 35 21.26 -13.41 24.17
C LYS A 35 21.59 -13.54 22.67
N SER A 36 20.74 -14.23 21.90
CA SER A 36 20.89 -14.35 20.46
C SER A 36 20.72 -13.03 19.67
N LEU A 37 20.02 -12.05 20.23
CA LEU A 37 19.91 -10.70 19.62
C LEU A 37 21.16 -9.87 19.87
N ILE A 38 21.73 -9.97 21.10
CA ILE A 38 22.95 -9.24 21.45
C ILE A 38 24.13 -9.70 20.59
N SER A 39 24.24 -11.01 20.32
CA SER A 39 25.28 -11.53 19.43
C SER A 39 25.05 -11.13 17.95
N LYS A 40 23.80 -10.95 17.52
CA LYS A 40 23.47 -10.48 16.18
C LYS A 40 23.68 -8.98 15.99
N TRP A 41 23.62 -8.18 17.04
CA TRP A 41 23.87 -6.73 17.00
C TRP A 41 25.31 -6.39 16.62
N ASN A 42 26.26 -7.24 17.04
CA ASN A 42 27.67 -7.07 16.68
C ASN A 42 27.97 -7.56 15.25
N ASN A 43 27.06 -8.32 14.63
CA ASN A 43 27.19 -8.75 13.25
C ASN A 43 26.22 -7.91 12.39
N THR A 44 26.74 -6.87 11.79
CA THR A 44 26.10 -6.06 10.72
C THR A 44 25.82 -6.85 9.44
N SER A 45 25.77 -8.18 9.55
CA SER A 45 25.54 -9.06 8.43
C SER A 45 24.07 -9.05 8.00
N LYS A 46 23.85 -9.20 6.71
CA LYS A 46 22.55 -9.31 6.01
C LYS A 46 21.51 -10.26 6.67
N ASN A 47 21.93 -11.04 7.66
CA ASN A 47 21.10 -12.05 8.33
C ASN A 47 20.14 -11.52 9.42
N SER A 48 20.27 -10.29 9.90
CA SER A 48 19.37 -9.76 10.93
C SER A 48 18.00 -9.37 10.36
N TYR A 49 17.96 -8.89 9.13
CA TYR A 49 16.71 -8.59 8.42
C TYR A 49 15.96 -9.86 7.99
N SER A 50 16.67 -10.93 7.70
CA SER A 50 16.09 -12.19 7.22
C SER A 50 15.03 -12.79 8.16
N THR A 51 15.18 -12.59 9.47
CA THR A 51 14.21 -13.12 10.45
C THR A 51 12.88 -12.37 10.38
N PHE A 52 12.91 -11.04 10.29
CA PHE A 52 11.70 -10.21 10.14
C PHE A 52 11.03 -10.50 8.81
N GLU A 53 11.77 -10.46 7.72
CA GLU A 53 11.26 -10.73 6.37
C GLU A 53 10.63 -12.12 6.25
N ASN A 54 11.25 -13.16 6.84
CA ASN A 54 10.68 -14.49 6.88
C ASN A 54 9.35 -14.54 7.66
N GLN A 55 9.29 -13.91 8.83
CA GLN A 55 8.06 -13.86 9.63
C GLN A 55 6.95 -13.09 8.93
N LEU A 56 7.28 -11.94 8.35
CA LEU A 56 6.34 -11.14 7.57
C LEU A 56 5.83 -11.92 6.35
N CYS A 57 6.71 -12.59 5.64
CA CYS A 57 6.36 -13.45 4.51
C CYS A 57 5.38 -14.56 4.91
N ASN A 58 5.66 -15.25 6.03
CA ASN A 58 4.79 -16.30 6.56
C ASN A 58 3.41 -15.71 6.96
N PHE A 59 3.40 -14.56 7.61
CA PHE A 59 2.17 -13.87 8.00
C PHE A 59 1.32 -13.50 6.76
N LEU A 60 1.91 -12.85 5.77
CA LEU A 60 1.22 -12.44 4.56
C LEU A 60 0.71 -13.64 3.74
N ASN A 61 1.48 -14.71 3.65
CA ASN A 61 1.04 -15.93 2.98
C ASN A 61 -0.13 -16.60 3.71
N ALA A 62 -0.12 -16.60 5.06
CA ALA A 62 -1.16 -17.23 5.86
C ALA A 62 -2.46 -16.40 5.93
N THR A 63 -2.35 -15.06 6.01
CA THR A 63 -3.51 -14.18 6.24
C THR A 63 -4.10 -13.61 4.97
N ARG A 64 -3.29 -13.44 3.92
CA ARG A 64 -3.72 -12.79 2.66
C ARG A 64 -3.64 -13.69 1.43
N GLY A 65 -3.29 -14.98 1.63
CA GLY A 65 -3.19 -15.94 0.54
C GLY A 65 -2.11 -15.60 -0.50
N PHE A 66 -1.11 -14.79 -0.13
CA PHE A 66 0.03 -14.55 -1.00
C PHE A 66 0.89 -15.81 -1.11
N HIS A 67 1.62 -15.94 -2.21
CA HIS A 67 2.60 -17.00 -2.43
C HIS A 67 3.97 -16.38 -2.67
N ILE A 68 4.41 -15.54 -1.71
CA ILE A 68 5.65 -14.77 -1.81
C ILE A 68 6.77 -15.41 -1.00
N LYS A 69 8.00 -15.05 -1.38
CA LYS A 69 9.24 -15.39 -0.69
C LYS A 69 9.86 -14.13 -0.09
N PRO A 70 10.76 -14.22 0.89
CA PRO A 70 11.45 -13.05 1.44
C PRO A 70 12.12 -12.16 0.37
N THR A 71 12.58 -12.76 -0.74
CA THR A 71 13.14 -12.01 -1.87
C THR A 71 12.12 -11.14 -2.63
N ASN A 72 10.82 -11.30 -2.36
CA ASN A 72 9.76 -10.48 -2.91
C ASN A 72 9.35 -9.33 -1.97
N LEU A 73 9.99 -9.21 -0.81
CA LEU A 73 9.69 -8.20 0.20
C LEU A 73 10.78 -7.13 0.27
N ILE A 74 10.36 -5.90 0.42
CA ILE A 74 11.21 -4.76 0.74
C ILE A 74 10.56 -4.01 1.89
N SER A 75 11.27 -3.92 3.03
CA SER A 75 10.85 -3.10 4.16
C SER A 75 11.24 -1.65 3.91
N THR A 76 10.28 -0.74 4.08
CA THR A 76 10.50 0.70 4.01
C THR A 76 10.03 1.39 5.28
N ARG A 77 10.33 2.69 5.43
CA ARG A 77 9.93 3.47 6.60
C ARG A 77 8.52 4.04 6.51
N SER A 78 8.00 4.16 5.29
CA SER A 78 6.65 4.70 5.06
C SER A 78 6.11 4.28 3.70
N THR A 79 4.81 4.48 3.50
CA THR A 79 4.13 4.29 2.21
C THR A 79 4.76 5.18 1.13
N GLU A 80 5.08 6.44 1.44
CA GLU A 80 5.71 7.37 0.50
C GLU A 80 7.06 6.87 0.02
N MET A 81 7.88 6.31 0.93
CA MET A 81 9.16 5.70 0.55
C MET A 81 8.95 4.49 -0.34
N SER A 82 7.95 3.66 -0.07
CA SER A 82 7.60 2.52 -0.93
C SER A 82 7.21 2.98 -2.33
N LEU A 83 6.31 3.95 -2.40
CA LEU A 83 5.84 4.54 -3.66
C LEU A 83 6.99 5.20 -4.44
N TYR A 84 7.88 5.92 -3.75
CA TYR A 84 9.06 6.50 -4.36
C TYR A 84 9.96 5.44 -5.00
N ILE A 85 10.30 4.38 -4.26
CA ILE A 85 11.14 3.28 -4.78
C ILE A 85 10.48 2.62 -5.98
N ILE A 86 9.19 2.29 -5.87
CA ILE A 86 8.41 1.67 -6.97
C ILE A 86 8.40 2.59 -8.20
N SER A 87 8.19 3.88 -7.98
CA SER A 87 8.16 4.87 -9.06
C SER A 87 9.49 4.97 -9.79
N GLN A 88 10.60 5.01 -9.07
CA GLN A 88 11.94 5.04 -9.67
C GLN A 88 12.26 3.77 -10.47
N LEU A 89 11.71 2.62 -10.07
CA LEU A 89 11.93 1.35 -10.76
C LEU A 89 11.03 1.18 -11.99
N LEU A 90 9.77 1.62 -11.91
CA LEU A 90 8.76 1.32 -12.92
C LEU A 90 8.54 2.46 -13.91
N ILE A 91 8.61 3.73 -13.47
CA ILE A 91 8.14 4.87 -14.25
C ILE A 91 9.32 5.52 -14.97
N ARG A 92 9.12 5.81 -16.25
CA ARG A 92 10.02 6.63 -17.08
C ARG A 92 9.32 7.93 -17.43
N LYS A 93 10.10 8.92 -17.83
CA LYS A 93 9.57 10.22 -18.26
C LYS A 93 8.51 10.06 -19.36
N LYS A 94 7.34 10.65 -19.14
CA LYS A 94 6.13 10.61 -19.98
C LYS A 94 5.36 9.28 -19.98
N ASP A 95 5.74 8.29 -19.18
CA ASP A 95 4.92 7.09 -18.99
C ASP A 95 3.54 7.46 -18.44
N VAL A 96 2.50 6.83 -18.96
CA VAL A 96 1.12 7.08 -18.50
C VAL A 96 0.86 6.25 -17.23
N VAL A 97 0.52 6.95 -16.17
CA VAL A 97 0.07 6.37 -14.89
C VAL A 97 -1.39 6.73 -14.68
N LEU A 98 -2.23 5.72 -14.49
CA LEU A 98 -3.66 5.92 -14.23
C LEU A 98 -3.92 5.94 -12.73
N VAL A 99 -4.74 6.89 -12.28
CA VAL A 99 -5.16 7.08 -10.90
C VAL A 99 -6.65 7.41 -10.86
N GLY A 100 -7.31 7.22 -9.73
CA GLY A 100 -8.69 7.72 -9.55
C GLY A 100 -8.77 9.23 -9.69
N ASN A 101 -9.90 9.76 -10.15
CA ASN A 101 -10.13 11.21 -10.23
C ASN A 101 -10.14 11.89 -8.84
N LEU A 102 -10.51 11.12 -7.81
CA LEU A 102 -10.25 11.44 -6.42
C LEU A 102 -9.26 10.38 -5.92
N SER A 103 -8.05 10.74 -5.66
CA SER A 103 -7.00 9.80 -5.26
C SER A 103 -5.99 10.45 -4.32
N ASN A 104 -5.13 9.64 -3.72
CA ASN A 104 -4.12 10.10 -2.77
C ASN A 104 -3.18 11.13 -3.41
N TYR A 105 -3.23 12.37 -2.91
CA TYR A 105 -2.41 13.48 -3.41
C TYR A 105 -0.90 13.19 -3.33
N ASN A 106 -0.43 12.60 -2.22
CA ASN A 106 0.99 12.31 -2.03
C ASN A 106 1.48 11.29 -3.06
N ALA A 107 0.68 10.26 -3.35
CA ALA A 107 1.00 9.29 -4.40
C ALA A 107 1.12 9.97 -5.77
N ASN A 108 0.18 10.86 -6.10
CA ASN A 108 0.20 11.59 -7.36
C ASN A 108 1.44 12.47 -7.51
N MET A 109 1.85 13.16 -6.43
CA MET A 109 3.07 13.98 -6.42
C MET A 109 4.32 13.13 -6.68
N ILE A 110 4.44 11.97 -6.04
CA ILE A 110 5.57 11.05 -6.21
C ILE A 110 5.63 10.54 -7.65
N PHE A 111 4.50 10.17 -8.26
CA PHE A 111 4.46 9.74 -9.65
C PHE A 111 4.85 10.87 -10.62
N GLN A 112 4.38 12.10 -10.36
CA GLN A 112 4.77 13.27 -11.18
C GLN A 112 6.25 13.58 -11.08
N GLU A 113 6.83 13.49 -9.87
CA GLU A 113 8.27 13.68 -9.65
C GLU A 113 9.11 12.65 -10.43
N ALA A 114 8.62 11.39 -10.51
CA ALA A 114 9.24 10.36 -11.34
C ALA A 114 9.08 10.62 -12.85
N GLY A 115 8.35 11.65 -13.25
CA GLY A 115 8.13 12.06 -14.64
C GLY A 115 6.91 11.45 -15.31
N ALA A 116 5.98 10.89 -14.55
CA ALA A 116 4.72 10.33 -15.06
C ALA A 116 3.83 11.37 -15.74
N ASN A 117 3.12 10.94 -16.77
CA ASN A 117 1.95 11.61 -17.31
C ASN A 117 0.71 11.02 -16.65
N ILE A 118 0.23 11.64 -15.58
CA ILE A 118 -0.93 11.15 -14.85
C ILE A 118 -2.20 11.37 -15.67
N LYS A 119 -3.04 10.34 -15.73
CA LYS A 119 -4.39 10.38 -16.29
C LYS A 119 -5.38 9.88 -15.25
N THR A 120 -6.45 10.64 -15.07
CA THR A 120 -7.48 10.32 -14.09
C THR A 120 -8.57 9.44 -14.67
N ILE A 121 -9.06 8.52 -13.87
CA ILE A 121 -10.13 7.58 -14.19
C ILE A 121 -11.31 7.88 -13.25
N PRO A 122 -12.57 7.88 -13.73
CA PRO A 122 -13.74 8.03 -12.88
C PRO A 122 -13.78 6.99 -11.76
N VAL A 123 -14.23 7.41 -10.59
CA VAL A 123 -14.48 6.57 -9.41
C VAL A 123 -15.95 6.73 -9.04
N ASP A 124 -16.66 5.62 -8.82
CA ASP A 124 -18.04 5.57 -8.33
C ASP A 124 -18.15 4.70 -7.07
N GLU A 125 -19.35 4.35 -6.64
CA GLU A 125 -19.61 3.50 -5.47
C GLU A 125 -18.98 2.10 -5.56
N ASN A 126 -18.64 1.63 -6.75
CA ASN A 126 -17.95 0.35 -6.98
C ASN A 126 -16.43 0.51 -7.15
N GLY A 127 -15.89 1.71 -6.90
CA GLY A 127 -14.49 2.05 -7.04
C GLY A 127 -14.12 2.52 -8.46
N LEU A 128 -12.89 2.25 -8.87
CA LEU A 128 -12.33 2.70 -10.16
C LEU A 128 -13.11 2.10 -11.36
N ASP A 129 -13.49 2.94 -12.33
CA ASP A 129 -14.19 2.48 -13.55
C ASP A 129 -13.23 1.83 -14.54
N ILE A 130 -13.19 0.49 -14.51
CA ILE A 130 -12.32 -0.30 -15.40
C ILE A 130 -12.80 -0.27 -16.84
N ASN A 131 -14.10 -0.16 -17.09
CA ASN A 131 -14.66 -0.07 -18.45
C ASN A 131 -14.22 1.25 -19.13
N TYR A 132 -14.08 2.32 -18.35
CA TYR A 132 -13.53 3.57 -18.86
C TYR A 132 -12.10 3.39 -19.38
N ILE A 133 -11.27 2.63 -18.63
CA ILE A 133 -9.89 2.34 -19.07
C ILE A 133 -9.89 1.60 -20.40
N GLU A 134 -10.69 0.54 -20.52
CA GLU A 134 -10.75 -0.25 -21.75
C GLU A 134 -11.23 0.55 -22.96
N LYS A 135 -12.16 1.49 -22.75
CA LYS A 135 -12.74 2.33 -23.81
C LYS A 135 -11.77 3.43 -24.28
N HIS A 136 -10.95 4.00 -23.41
CA HIS A 136 -10.17 5.20 -23.71
C HIS A 136 -8.68 4.96 -23.88
N PHE A 137 -8.18 3.78 -23.50
CA PHE A 137 -6.77 3.45 -23.60
C PHE A 137 -6.55 2.16 -24.40
N THR A 138 -5.39 2.06 -25.00
CA THR A 138 -5.00 0.89 -25.80
C THR A 138 -3.79 0.18 -25.22
N LYS A 139 -3.58 -1.08 -25.62
CA LYS A 139 -2.45 -1.90 -25.23
C LYS A 139 -1.11 -1.17 -25.39
N GLY A 140 -0.25 -1.25 -24.39
CA GLY A 140 1.10 -0.68 -24.38
C GLY A 140 1.16 0.84 -24.15
N LYS A 141 0.03 1.51 -23.91
CA LYS A 141 -0.02 2.95 -23.59
C LYS A 141 -0.01 3.28 -22.11
N ILE A 142 -0.36 2.32 -21.27
CA ILE A 142 -0.41 2.46 -19.81
C ILE A 142 0.83 1.81 -19.23
N ARG A 143 1.53 2.52 -18.34
CA ARG A 143 2.66 1.97 -17.60
C ARG A 143 2.19 1.24 -16.35
N CYS A 144 1.37 1.91 -15.55
CA CYS A 144 0.76 1.30 -14.38
C CYS A 144 -0.56 1.99 -14.00
N VAL A 145 -1.34 1.29 -13.19
CA VAL A 145 -2.56 1.78 -12.53
C VAL A 145 -2.31 1.75 -11.03
N TYR A 146 -2.54 2.87 -10.36
CA TYR A 146 -2.52 2.97 -8.90
C TYR A 146 -3.94 2.85 -8.37
N VAL A 147 -4.13 2.00 -7.37
CA VAL A 147 -5.44 1.71 -6.79
C VAL A 147 -5.34 1.41 -5.30
N CYS A 148 -6.31 1.90 -4.52
CA CYS A 148 -6.62 1.45 -3.16
C CYS A 148 -7.83 0.54 -3.25
N SER A 149 -7.64 -0.78 -3.09
CA SER A 149 -8.73 -1.73 -3.36
C SER A 149 -9.78 -1.82 -2.25
N ASN A 150 -9.41 -1.52 -1.01
CA ASN A 150 -10.33 -1.68 0.13
C ASN A 150 -11.08 -0.40 0.47
N ARG A 151 -10.39 0.62 0.86
CA ARG A 151 -10.97 1.92 1.23
C ARG A 151 -10.21 3.01 0.50
N ASP A 152 -10.67 3.35 -0.69
CA ASP A 152 -10.01 4.34 -1.52
C ASP A 152 -10.08 5.72 -0.86
N TYR A 153 -8.93 6.37 -0.68
CA TYR A 153 -8.89 7.71 -0.13
C TYR A 153 -9.12 8.75 -1.25
N PRO A 154 -10.01 9.76 -1.05
CA PRO A 154 -10.76 10.06 0.18
C PRO A 154 -12.18 9.49 0.22
N THR A 155 -12.60 8.74 -0.79
CA THR A 155 -14.00 8.32 -0.98
C THR A 155 -14.42 7.21 -0.04
N THR A 156 -13.48 6.45 0.51
CA THR A 156 -13.67 5.21 1.29
C THR A 156 -14.35 4.07 0.51
N ASN A 157 -14.56 4.23 -0.79
CA ASN A 157 -15.17 3.23 -1.64
C ASN A 157 -14.28 2.00 -1.80
N THR A 158 -14.89 0.83 -1.83
CA THR A 158 -14.20 -0.44 -2.06
C THR A 158 -14.29 -0.81 -3.54
N LEU A 159 -13.17 -1.18 -4.14
CA LEU A 159 -13.16 -1.73 -5.49
C LEU A 159 -13.88 -3.08 -5.48
N SER A 160 -15.00 -3.17 -6.20
CA SER A 160 -15.83 -4.38 -6.22
C SER A 160 -15.05 -5.60 -6.72
N ALA A 161 -15.44 -6.80 -6.28
CA ALA A 161 -14.78 -8.06 -6.68
C ALA A 161 -14.76 -8.24 -8.21
N GLU A 162 -15.84 -7.84 -8.87
CA GLU A 162 -15.92 -7.87 -10.33
C GLU A 162 -14.87 -6.96 -10.96
N ARG A 163 -14.77 -5.70 -10.51
CA ARG A 163 -13.80 -4.74 -11.04
C ARG A 163 -12.35 -5.11 -10.72
N ARG A 164 -12.09 -5.75 -9.58
CA ARG A 164 -10.75 -6.31 -9.27
C ARG A 164 -10.36 -7.35 -10.32
N LEU A 165 -11.28 -8.25 -10.65
CA LEU A 165 -11.03 -9.27 -11.66
C LEU A 165 -10.85 -8.66 -13.06
N GLN A 166 -11.70 -7.70 -13.43
CA GLN A 166 -11.59 -6.95 -14.69
C GLN A 166 -10.24 -6.24 -14.80
N LEU A 167 -9.79 -5.58 -13.71
CA LEU A 167 -8.50 -4.88 -13.68
C LEU A 167 -7.33 -5.85 -13.90
N LEU A 168 -7.34 -7.00 -13.24
CA LEU A 168 -6.31 -8.04 -13.41
C LEU A 168 -6.29 -8.58 -14.85
N GLN A 169 -7.46 -8.86 -15.43
CA GLN A 169 -7.58 -9.31 -16.82
C GLN A 169 -7.07 -8.25 -17.80
N LEU A 170 -7.44 -6.98 -17.56
CA LEU A 170 -7.03 -5.87 -18.40
C LEU A 170 -5.52 -5.61 -18.29
N ALA A 171 -4.96 -5.70 -17.08
CA ALA A 171 -3.52 -5.58 -16.85
C ALA A 171 -2.73 -6.63 -17.64
N LYS A 172 -3.21 -7.87 -17.62
CA LYS A 172 -2.62 -8.96 -18.44
C LYS A 172 -2.77 -8.71 -19.93
N LYS A 173 -3.95 -8.26 -20.39
CA LYS A 173 -4.24 -7.97 -21.80
C LYS A 173 -3.42 -6.81 -22.33
N TYR A 174 -3.28 -5.73 -21.54
CA TYR A 174 -2.62 -4.48 -21.94
C TYR A 174 -1.16 -4.39 -21.52
N GLN A 175 -0.69 -5.32 -20.68
CA GLN A 175 0.71 -5.41 -20.21
C GLN A 175 1.13 -4.21 -19.36
N PHE A 176 0.29 -3.76 -18.42
CA PHE A 176 0.63 -2.76 -17.43
C PHE A 176 0.77 -3.35 -16.04
N ALA A 177 1.48 -2.66 -15.15
CA ALA A 177 1.60 -3.02 -13.74
C ALA A 177 0.44 -2.44 -12.93
N ILE A 178 0.06 -3.12 -11.84
CA ILE A 178 -0.84 -2.59 -10.82
C ILE A 178 0.00 -2.25 -9.59
N ILE A 179 -0.17 -1.04 -9.06
CA ILE A 179 0.36 -0.62 -7.77
C ILE A 179 -0.85 -0.54 -6.84
N GLU A 180 -0.94 -1.51 -5.93
CA GLU A 180 -2.01 -1.55 -4.93
C GLU A 180 -1.50 -1.01 -3.61
N ASP A 181 -2.18 0.01 -3.08
CA ASP A 181 -1.97 0.58 -1.76
C ASP A 181 -3.03 0.01 -0.80
N ASP A 182 -2.59 -0.79 0.16
CA ASP A 182 -3.46 -1.55 1.06
C ASP A 182 -3.06 -1.28 2.52
N PHE A 183 -3.23 -0.04 2.95
CA PHE A 183 -2.75 0.45 4.24
C PHE A 183 -3.59 0.01 5.44
N ASP A 184 -4.84 -0.37 5.25
CA ASP A 184 -5.79 -0.65 6.34
C ASP A 184 -6.51 -2.01 6.26
N TYR A 185 -5.94 -2.96 5.53
CA TYR A 185 -6.53 -4.29 5.31
C TYR A 185 -6.94 -5.01 6.60
N ASP A 186 -6.13 -4.88 7.64
CA ASP A 186 -6.36 -5.60 8.91
C ASP A 186 -7.43 -4.93 9.79
N PHE A 187 -7.90 -3.73 9.42
CA PHE A 187 -8.97 -3.01 10.09
C PHE A 187 -10.31 -3.28 9.41
N GLN A 188 -10.93 -4.39 9.75
CA GLN A 188 -12.29 -4.70 9.29
C GLN A 188 -13.28 -4.15 10.30
N LEU A 189 -14.17 -3.26 9.87
CA LEU A 189 -15.36 -2.91 10.62
C LEU A 189 -16.32 -4.10 10.52
N GLU A 190 -16.84 -4.60 11.66
CA GLU A 190 -17.90 -5.60 11.67
C GLU A 190 -19.04 -5.09 10.78
N ASN A 191 -19.42 -5.88 9.78
CA ASN A 191 -20.49 -5.63 8.81
C ASN A 191 -20.13 -4.84 7.52
N SER A 192 -18.92 -4.88 7.04
CA SER A 192 -18.65 -4.45 5.65
C SER A 192 -18.42 -5.61 4.70
#